data_b5df7925de84a45a5f567ba8bcf88af3
#
_entry.id   b5df7925de84a45a5f567ba8bcf88af3
#
_cell.length_a   1.000
_cell.length_b   1.000
_cell.length_c   1.000
_cell.angle_alpha   90.00
_cell.angle_beta   90.00
_cell.angle_gamma   90.00
#
_symmetry.space_group_name_H-M   'P 1'
#
loop_
_entity.id
_entity.type
_entity.pdbx_description
1 polymer ?
#
loop_
_entity_poly.entity_id
_entity_poly.type
_entity_poly.pdbx_seq_one_letter_code
_entity_poly.pdbx_strand_id
1 'polypeptide(L)'
;MSTTMEWGPKNAKAFARFLYAHVPGAAQLRFAVKDVAARYVSKPEFGGLSLIGDGGGLIIDVGANRGQSIAAFRRLRPNCEVVAFEPEPRSAARLVLRHQGDRRVTIHDCALGQRTGQLTFFIPQYGRWDCDGMAATSREEATQWLRDRGRMFRFDETRLTVAEHPVQCRTLDSFRMLPMLIKLHAQGAELEILKGAQETLRRCAPALMCAFPVRDLIDFLRQFHYDPYFDDRGVFTQGLARPGTTFTWFLTRTHVNDLYHASHRH
;
A
#
# COMPACT_ATOMS: atom_id res chain seq x y z
N MET A 1 35.72 -27.56 -3.98
CA MET A 1 34.34 -27.92 -3.60
C MET A 1 33.38 -26.97 -4.32
N SER A 2 32.82 -27.46 -5.42
CA SER A 2 31.85 -26.73 -6.23
C SER A 2 30.47 -26.86 -5.54
N THR A 3 30.03 -25.81 -4.85
CA THR A 3 28.66 -25.72 -4.35
C THR A 3 27.74 -25.45 -5.55
N THR A 4 27.11 -26.49 -6.03
CA THR A 4 25.98 -26.38 -6.97
C THR A 4 24.89 -25.56 -6.32
N MET A 5 24.70 -24.34 -6.84
CA MET A 5 23.68 -23.41 -6.40
C MET A 5 22.30 -23.97 -6.83
N GLU A 6 21.56 -24.55 -5.90
CA GLU A 6 20.19 -25.00 -6.17
C GLU A 6 19.32 -23.81 -6.57
N TRP A 7 18.80 -23.86 -7.78
CA TRP A 7 17.90 -22.84 -8.33
C TRP A 7 16.50 -22.97 -7.73
N GLY A 8 16.28 -22.37 -6.54
CA GLY A 8 14.96 -22.24 -5.94
C GLY A 8 14.27 -20.90 -6.31
N PRO A 9 12.95 -20.76 -6.05
CA PRO A 9 12.20 -19.54 -6.35
C PRO A 9 12.75 -18.25 -5.71
N LYS A 10 13.45 -18.38 -4.59
CA LYS A 10 14.13 -17.24 -3.92
C LYS A 10 15.31 -16.74 -4.75
N ASN A 11 16.10 -17.64 -5.33
CA ASN A 11 17.27 -17.33 -6.14
C ASN A 11 16.86 -16.70 -7.48
N ALA A 12 15.75 -17.15 -8.09
CA ALA A 12 15.21 -16.57 -9.31
C ALA A 12 14.76 -15.11 -9.10
N LYS A 13 14.14 -14.80 -7.96
CA LYS A 13 13.75 -13.41 -7.62
C LYS A 13 14.97 -12.52 -7.37
N ALA A 14 16.00 -13.02 -6.70
CA ALA A 14 17.24 -12.28 -6.45
C ALA A 14 18.00 -12.01 -7.76
N PHE A 15 18.04 -12.98 -8.66
CA PHE A 15 18.64 -12.82 -9.98
C PHE A 15 17.85 -11.83 -10.86
N ALA A 16 16.53 -11.88 -10.85
CA ALA A 16 15.71 -10.91 -11.56
C ALA A 16 15.98 -9.46 -11.09
N ARG A 17 16.19 -9.25 -9.78
CA ARG A 17 16.55 -7.93 -9.24
C ARG A 17 17.95 -7.49 -9.68
N PHE A 18 18.89 -8.43 -9.80
CA PHE A 18 20.19 -8.15 -10.38
C PHE A 18 20.04 -7.63 -11.83
N LEU A 19 19.20 -8.26 -12.64
CA LEU A 19 18.91 -7.78 -14.00
C LEU A 19 18.32 -6.37 -14.01
N TYR A 20 17.44 -6.01 -13.05
CA TYR A 20 16.88 -4.65 -12.98
C TYR A 20 17.94 -3.59 -12.72
N ALA A 21 18.98 -3.92 -11.96
CA ALA A 21 20.08 -3.00 -11.65
C ALA A 21 21.09 -2.85 -12.82
N HIS A 22 21.20 -3.86 -13.69
CA HIS A 22 22.29 -3.92 -14.68
C HIS A 22 21.80 -3.78 -16.13
N VAL A 23 20.59 -4.24 -16.44
CA VAL A 23 20.05 -4.23 -17.81
C VAL A 23 19.15 -3.02 -18.00
N PRO A 24 19.46 -2.12 -18.96
CA PRO A 24 18.61 -0.98 -19.28
C PRO A 24 17.18 -1.42 -19.63
N GLY A 25 16.19 -0.76 -19.04
CA GLY A 25 14.79 -1.03 -19.36
C GLY A 25 14.17 -2.28 -18.69
N ALA A 26 14.96 -3.19 -18.10
CA ALA A 26 14.43 -4.42 -17.51
C ALA A 26 13.44 -4.17 -16.36
N ALA A 27 13.77 -3.23 -15.48
CA ALA A 27 12.86 -2.82 -14.40
C ALA A 27 11.59 -2.16 -14.95
N GLN A 28 11.73 -1.24 -15.90
CA GLN A 28 10.63 -0.53 -16.54
C GLN A 28 9.67 -1.48 -17.24
N LEU A 29 10.19 -2.43 -18.03
CA LEU A 29 9.38 -3.45 -18.71
C LEU A 29 8.59 -4.29 -17.71
N ARG A 30 9.24 -4.83 -16.68
CA ARG A 30 8.55 -5.59 -15.62
C ARG A 30 7.43 -4.79 -14.98
N PHE A 31 7.70 -3.54 -14.64
CA PHE A 31 6.70 -2.69 -14.02
C PHE A 31 5.56 -2.35 -14.96
N ALA A 32 5.85 -2.07 -16.23
CA ALA A 32 4.81 -1.85 -17.23
C ALA A 32 3.88 -3.07 -17.37
N VAL A 33 4.45 -4.29 -17.43
CA VAL A 33 3.65 -5.53 -17.43
C VAL A 33 2.78 -5.65 -16.18
N LYS A 34 3.33 -5.37 -14.99
CA LYS A 34 2.55 -5.39 -13.74
C LYS A 34 1.44 -4.33 -13.71
N ASP A 35 1.71 -3.15 -14.21
CA ASP A 35 0.75 -2.05 -14.26
C ASP A 35 -0.41 -2.36 -15.23
N VAL A 36 -0.10 -3.03 -16.34
CA VAL A 36 -1.13 -3.54 -17.27
C VAL A 36 -1.92 -4.68 -16.60
N ALA A 37 -1.24 -5.66 -16.01
CA ALA A 37 -1.89 -6.78 -15.33
C ALA A 37 -2.83 -6.31 -14.20
N ALA A 38 -2.44 -5.27 -13.45
CA ALA A 38 -3.27 -4.73 -12.37
C ALA A 38 -4.63 -4.16 -12.83
N ARG A 39 -4.76 -3.82 -14.12
CA ARG A 39 -6.04 -3.39 -14.71
C ARG A 39 -7.04 -4.54 -14.82
N TYR A 40 -6.56 -5.77 -14.93
CA TYR A 40 -7.38 -6.96 -15.17
C TYR A 40 -7.44 -7.90 -13.97
N VAL A 41 -6.39 -7.93 -13.15
CA VAL A 41 -6.26 -8.85 -12.02
C VAL A 41 -5.91 -8.05 -10.76
N SER A 42 -6.66 -8.25 -9.70
CA SER A 42 -6.30 -7.77 -8.36
C SER A 42 -5.82 -8.94 -7.50
N LYS A 43 -5.09 -8.60 -6.44
CA LYS A 43 -4.77 -9.60 -5.42
C LYS A 43 -6.07 -10.11 -4.78
N PRO A 44 -6.13 -11.40 -4.39
CA PRO A 44 -7.31 -11.98 -3.72
C PRO A 44 -7.77 -11.17 -2.50
N GLU A 45 -6.85 -10.56 -1.77
CA GLU A 45 -7.09 -9.74 -0.58
C GLU A 45 -8.00 -8.50 -0.84
N PHE A 46 -8.20 -8.14 -2.11
CA PHE A 46 -9.15 -7.10 -2.51
C PHE A 46 -10.58 -7.64 -2.69
N GLY A 47 -10.77 -8.96 -2.59
CA GLY A 47 -12.10 -9.59 -2.67
C GLY A 47 -13.08 -9.04 -1.65
N GLY A 48 -12.61 -8.78 -0.43
CA GLY A 48 -13.39 -8.17 0.64
C GLY A 48 -14.03 -6.81 0.30
N LEU A 49 -13.53 -6.12 -0.75
CA LEU A 49 -14.16 -4.89 -1.24
C LEU A 49 -15.60 -5.09 -1.68
N SER A 50 -15.94 -6.24 -2.26
CA SER A 50 -17.30 -6.55 -2.72
C SER A 50 -18.29 -6.65 -1.56
N LEU A 51 -17.79 -6.86 -0.36
CA LEU A 51 -18.58 -7.04 0.86
C LEU A 51 -18.82 -5.75 1.62
N ILE A 52 -18.08 -4.67 1.33
CA ILE A 52 -18.16 -3.41 2.06
C ILE A 52 -18.97 -2.37 1.29
N GLY A 53 -20.15 -1.99 1.85
CA GLY A 53 -21.07 -1.02 1.28
C GLY A 53 -21.61 -1.42 -0.11
N ASP A 54 -22.66 -0.80 -0.55
CA ASP A 54 -23.47 -1.29 -1.67
C ASP A 54 -23.47 -0.43 -2.94
N GLY A 55 -22.72 0.62 -3.02
CA GLY A 55 -22.86 1.37 -4.26
C GLY A 55 -21.92 2.49 -4.55
N GLY A 56 -21.71 3.38 -3.65
CA GLY A 56 -20.87 4.56 -3.80
C GLY A 56 -20.11 4.83 -2.53
N GLY A 57 -19.28 5.86 -2.57
CA GLY A 57 -18.56 6.32 -1.39
C GLY A 57 -17.11 6.66 -1.70
N LEU A 58 -16.41 7.11 -0.69
CA LEU A 58 -15.03 7.53 -0.81
C LEU A 58 -14.08 6.44 -0.31
N ILE A 59 -13.13 6.07 -1.14
CA ILE A 59 -12.00 5.21 -0.80
C ILE A 59 -10.75 6.08 -0.69
N ILE A 60 -10.02 5.94 0.41
CA ILE A 60 -8.72 6.57 0.59
C ILE A 60 -7.62 5.53 0.39
N ASP A 61 -6.68 5.81 -0.51
CA ASP A 61 -5.52 4.97 -0.81
C ASP A 61 -4.24 5.64 -0.32
N VAL A 62 -3.72 5.23 0.83
CA VAL A 62 -2.48 5.76 1.37
C VAL A 62 -1.31 4.88 0.95
N GLY A 63 -0.30 5.52 0.33
CA GLY A 63 0.82 4.83 -0.31
C GLY A 63 0.39 4.16 -1.61
N ALA A 64 -0.16 4.95 -2.54
CA ALA A 64 -0.68 4.46 -3.80
C ALA A 64 0.41 3.97 -4.76
N ASN A 65 1.63 4.45 -4.61
CA ASN A 65 2.82 4.10 -5.38
C ASN A 65 2.54 4.09 -6.90
N ARG A 66 2.43 2.93 -7.51
CA ARG A 66 2.20 2.77 -8.96
C ARG A 66 0.71 2.71 -9.34
N GLY A 67 -0.21 2.83 -8.39
CA GLY A 67 -1.66 2.85 -8.61
C GLY A 67 -2.29 1.48 -8.84
N GLN A 68 -1.65 0.40 -8.40
CA GLN A 68 -2.22 -0.95 -8.52
C GLN A 68 -3.48 -1.12 -7.67
N SER A 69 -3.50 -0.50 -6.47
CA SER A 69 -4.68 -0.42 -5.62
C SER A 69 -5.78 0.43 -6.26
N ILE A 70 -5.44 1.59 -6.82
CA ILE A 70 -6.41 2.43 -7.54
C ILE A 70 -7.08 1.63 -8.66
N ALA A 71 -6.29 0.90 -9.46
CA ALA A 71 -6.82 0.06 -10.53
C ALA A 71 -7.78 -1.02 -10.00
N ALA A 72 -7.46 -1.64 -8.85
CA ALA A 72 -8.34 -2.61 -8.19
C ALA A 72 -9.64 -1.94 -7.70
N PHE A 73 -9.57 -0.78 -7.05
CA PHE A 73 -10.73 -0.03 -6.59
C PHE A 73 -11.63 0.38 -7.76
N ARG A 74 -11.07 0.96 -8.81
CA ARG A 74 -11.83 1.38 -9.99
C ARG A 74 -12.52 0.22 -10.71
N ARG A 75 -11.96 -0.98 -10.67
CA ARG A 75 -12.56 -2.17 -11.25
C ARG A 75 -13.63 -2.78 -10.36
N LEU A 76 -13.34 -2.96 -9.07
CA LEU A 76 -14.23 -3.66 -8.14
C LEU A 76 -15.34 -2.75 -7.60
N ARG A 77 -15.10 -1.44 -7.57
CA ARG A 77 -15.99 -0.40 -7.07
C ARG A 77 -16.04 0.81 -8.03
N PRO A 78 -16.56 0.63 -9.24
CA PRO A 78 -16.50 1.66 -10.29
C PRO A 78 -17.23 2.95 -9.92
N ASN A 79 -18.19 2.90 -9.00
CA ASN A 79 -18.98 4.04 -8.55
C ASN A 79 -18.34 4.81 -7.39
N CYS A 80 -17.32 4.26 -6.74
CA CYS A 80 -16.62 4.95 -5.65
C CYS A 80 -15.66 6.02 -6.20
N GLU A 81 -15.51 7.08 -5.43
CA GLU A 81 -14.42 8.04 -5.59
C GLU A 81 -13.16 7.48 -4.91
N VAL A 82 -12.01 7.78 -5.46
CA VAL A 82 -10.71 7.37 -4.88
C VAL A 82 -9.87 8.62 -4.68
N VAL A 83 -9.46 8.86 -3.44
CA VAL A 83 -8.46 9.87 -3.10
C VAL A 83 -7.19 9.16 -2.68
N ALA A 84 -6.12 9.36 -3.44
CA ALA A 84 -4.85 8.69 -3.23
C ALA A 84 -3.77 9.66 -2.73
N PHE A 85 -2.97 9.19 -1.79
CA PHE A 85 -1.83 9.91 -1.23
C PHE A 85 -0.55 9.17 -1.58
N GLU A 86 0.36 9.85 -2.26
CA GLU A 86 1.66 9.31 -2.66
C GLU A 86 2.75 10.37 -2.52
N PRO A 87 3.63 10.27 -1.51
CA PRO A 87 4.65 11.28 -1.26
C PRO A 87 5.85 11.21 -2.19
N GLU A 88 6.12 10.07 -2.86
CA GLU A 88 7.24 9.95 -3.78
C GLU A 88 6.94 10.72 -5.07
N PRO A 89 7.72 11.78 -5.40
CA PRO A 89 7.33 12.74 -6.46
C PRO A 89 7.16 12.12 -7.85
N ARG A 90 8.03 11.15 -8.22
CA ARG A 90 7.95 10.48 -9.53
C ARG A 90 6.72 9.58 -9.63
N SER A 91 6.37 8.90 -8.52
CA SER A 91 5.18 8.06 -8.45
C SER A 91 3.91 8.90 -8.48
N ALA A 92 3.86 9.99 -7.70
CA ALA A 92 2.75 10.93 -7.70
C ALA A 92 2.52 11.52 -9.10
N ALA A 93 3.56 12.03 -9.77
CA ALA A 93 3.46 12.56 -11.12
C ALA A 93 2.94 11.53 -12.14
N ARG A 94 3.40 10.27 -12.03
CA ARG A 94 2.89 9.18 -12.89
C ARG A 94 1.42 8.88 -12.63
N LEU A 95 0.97 8.93 -11.37
CA LEU A 95 -0.45 8.72 -11.02
C LEU A 95 -1.32 9.85 -11.57
N VAL A 96 -0.90 11.10 -11.40
CA VAL A 96 -1.61 12.26 -11.97
C VAL A 96 -1.79 12.12 -13.47
N LEU A 97 -0.71 11.83 -14.22
CA LEU A 97 -0.79 11.62 -15.67
C LEU A 97 -1.70 10.45 -16.05
N ARG A 98 -1.65 9.35 -15.30
CA ARG A 98 -2.44 8.15 -15.58
C ARG A 98 -3.93 8.37 -15.38
N HIS A 99 -4.31 9.18 -14.42
CA HIS A 99 -5.70 9.37 -14.00
C HIS A 99 -6.28 10.75 -14.35
N GLN A 100 -5.57 11.58 -15.13
CA GLN A 100 -6.00 12.95 -15.50
C GLN A 100 -7.39 13.03 -16.16
N GLY A 101 -7.86 11.93 -16.77
CA GLY A 101 -9.18 11.83 -17.40
C GLY A 101 -10.26 11.19 -16.52
N ASP A 102 -9.91 10.65 -15.35
CA ASP A 102 -10.86 10.02 -14.43
C ASP A 102 -11.25 10.97 -13.30
N ARG A 103 -12.41 11.61 -13.43
CA ARG A 103 -12.93 12.58 -12.44
C ARG A 103 -13.19 11.98 -11.05
N ARG A 104 -13.17 10.67 -10.92
CA ARG A 104 -13.37 9.96 -9.65
C ARG A 104 -12.05 9.58 -8.97
N VAL A 105 -10.91 10.00 -9.51
CA VAL A 105 -9.59 9.75 -8.91
C VAL A 105 -8.91 11.08 -8.67
N THR A 106 -8.58 11.36 -7.41
CA THR A 106 -7.81 12.52 -6.99
C THR A 106 -6.49 12.06 -6.41
N ILE A 107 -5.39 12.68 -6.81
CA ILE A 107 -4.05 12.35 -6.33
C ILE A 107 -3.50 13.54 -5.53
N HIS A 108 -3.03 13.26 -4.31
CA HIS A 108 -2.29 14.19 -3.48
C HIS A 108 -0.83 13.74 -3.37
N ASP A 109 0.09 14.61 -3.74
CA ASP A 109 1.55 14.43 -3.70
C ASP A 109 2.14 14.76 -2.33
N CYS A 110 1.51 14.31 -1.27
CA CYS A 110 1.96 14.54 0.10
C CYS A 110 1.95 13.26 0.92
N ALA A 111 2.77 13.26 1.97
CA ALA A 111 2.70 12.24 3.01
C ALA A 111 1.52 12.50 3.95
N LEU A 112 1.03 11.42 4.56
CA LEU A 112 0.17 11.50 5.73
C LEU A 112 0.93 11.08 6.99
N GLY A 113 0.60 11.71 8.12
CA GLY A 113 1.20 11.41 9.42
C GLY A 113 0.40 11.98 10.57
N GLN A 114 0.94 11.87 11.78
CA GLN A 114 0.29 12.35 12.99
C GLN A 114 0.18 13.89 13.04
N ARG A 115 1.09 14.61 12.41
CA ARG A 115 1.17 16.08 12.44
C ARG A 115 1.43 16.64 11.07
N THR A 116 0.92 17.83 10.83
CA THR A 116 1.25 18.60 9.63
C THR A 116 2.66 19.18 9.77
N GLY A 117 3.43 19.14 8.70
CA GLY A 117 4.81 19.61 8.66
C GLY A 117 5.53 19.20 7.38
N GLN A 118 6.82 19.03 7.48
CA GLN A 118 7.67 18.55 6.41
C GLN A 118 8.41 17.28 6.87
N LEU A 119 8.52 16.30 6.00
CA LEU A 119 9.30 15.08 6.21
C LEU A 119 10.37 14.97 5.13
N THR A 120 11.48 14.33 5.44
CA THR A 120 12.47 13.94 4.43
C THR A 120 12.24 12.48 4.07
N PHE A 121 12.01 12.21 2.79
CA PHE A 121 11.96 10.85 2.25
C PHE A 121 13.30 10.47 1.65
N PHE A 122 13.77 9.29 2.01
CA PHE A 122 14.98 8.67 1.49
C PHE A 122 14.58 7.66 0.42
N ILE A 123 14.96 7.94 -0.84
CA ILE A 123 14.58 7.13 -2.00
C ILE A 123 15.83 6.41 -2.50
N PRO A 124 15.92 5.08 -2.32
CA PRO A 124 17.08 4.34 -2.78
C PRO A 124 17.03 4.09 -4.28
N GLN A 125 18.20 4.12 -4.90
CA GLN A 125 18.44 3.68 -6.26
C GLN A 125 19.60 2.69 -6.25
N TYR A 126 19.43 1.55 -6.88
CA TYR A 126 20.46 0.54 -7.00
C TYR A 126 20.86 0.34 -8.46
N GLY A 127 22.01 0.86 -8.84
CA GLY A 127 22.44 0.91 -10.23
C GLY A 127 21.40 1.64 -11.11
N ARG A 128 20.80 0.94 -12.06
CA ARG A 128 19.75 1.49 -12.96
C ARG A 128 18.32 1.25 -12.47
N TRP A 129 18.17 0.62 -11.32
CA TRP A 129 16.86 0.32 -10.75
C TRP A 129 16.45 1.41 -9.75
N ASP A 130 15.43 2.18 -10.10
CA ASP A 130 14.75 3.07 -9.17
C ASP A 130 13.91 2.23 -8.21
N CYS A 131 14.29 2.23 -6.93
CA CYS A 131 13.62 1.47 -5.87
C CYS A 131 12.49 2.30 -5.24
N ASP A 132 11.64 2.91 -6.07
CA ASP A 132 10.57 3.83 -5.68
C ASP A 132 9.60 3.26 -4.62
N GLY A 133 9.35 1.96 -4.66
CA GLY A 133 8.54 1.28 -3.64
C GLY A 133 9.23 1.02 -2.29
N MET A 134 10.44 1.53 -2.09
CA MET A 134 11.24 1.38 -0.86
C MET A 134 11.53 2.74 -0.20
N ALA A 135 10.91 3.82 -0.68
CA ALA A 135 11.03 5.13 -0.07
C ALA A 135 10.55 5.07 1.39
N ALA A 136 11.34 5.62 2.32
CA ALA A 136 11.05 5.62 3.75
C ALA A 136 11.49 6.94 4.39
N THR A 137 11.08 7.17 5.63
CA THR A 137 11.44 8.38 6.40
C THR A 137 12.81 8.29 7.05
N SER A 138 13.47 7.13 7.01
CA SER A 138 14.86 6.99 7.41
C SER A 138 15.68 6.34 6.28
N ARG A 139 16.96 6.72 6.20
CA ARG A 139 17.92 6.15 5.23
C ARG A 139 18.13 4.66 5.48
N GLU A 140 18.13 4.25 6.74
CA GLU A 140 18.32 2.85 7.13
C GLU A 140 17.16 2.00 6.65
N GLU A 141 15.93 2.37 6.97
CA GLU A 141 14.71 1.65 6.52
C GLU A 141 14.64 1.56 5.00
N ALA A 142 14.93 2.65 4.29
CA ALA A 142 14.92 2.69 2.84
C ALA A 142 15.91 1.69 2.21
N THR A 143 17.04 1.42 2.87
CA THR A 143 18.14 0.61 2.31
C THR A 143 18.28 -0.79 2.90
N GLN A 144 17.78 -1.03 4.11
CA GLN A 144 17.92 -2.31 4.84
C GLN A 144 17.47 -3.51 4.00
N TRP A 145 16.35 -3.35 3.30
CA TRP A 145 15.81 -4.41 2.46
C TRP A 145 16.76 -4.83 1.31
N LEU A 146 17.47 -3.87 0.72
CA LEU A 146 18.43 -4.12 -0.37
C LEU A 146 19.70 -4.82 0.14
N ARG A 147 20.09 -4.54 1.38
CA ARG A 147 21.28 -5.12 2.03
C ARG A 147 21.06 -6.55 2.51
N ASP A 148 19.81 -7.01 2.57
CA ASP A 148 19.51 -8.40 2.93
C ASP A 148 20.07 -9.36 1.86
N ARG A 149 21.08 -10.17 2.26
CA ARG A 149 21.82 -11.10 1.38
C ARG A 149 20.91 -12.11 0.67
N GLY A 150 19.76 -12.44 1.24
CA GLY A 150 18.78 -13.34 0.62
C GLY A 150 17.95 -12.70 -0.46
N ARG A 151 17.99 -11.37 -0.62
CA ARG A 151 17.11 -10.62 -1.52
C ARG A 151 17.78 -10.14 -2.79
N MET A 152 19.09 -9.88 -2.73
CA MET A 152 19.87 -9.38 -3.87
C MET A 152 20.95 -10.41 -4.25
N PHE A 153 21.06 -10.73 -5.52
CA PHE A 153 22.18 -11.51 -6.03
C PHE A 153 23.38 -10.60 -6.23
N ARG A 154 24.52 -10.93 -5.56
CA ARG A 154 25.76 -10.13 -5.63
C ARG A 154 25.53 -8.64 -5.37
N PHE A 155 24.95 -8.32 -4.20
CA PHE A 155 24.78 -6.92 -3.80
C PHE A 155 26.13 -6.21 -3.69
N ASP A 156 26.21 -5.00 -4.27
CA ASP A 156 27.39 -4.15 -4.30
C ASP A 156 27.00 -2.76 -3.74
N GLU A 157 27.49 -2.45 -2.53
CA GLU A 157 27.19 -1.19 -1.84
C GLU A 157 27.56 0.05 -2.68
N THR A 158 28.59 -0.02 -3.54
CA THR A 158 29.02 1.10 -4.38
C THR A 158 27.99 1.52 -5.43
N ARG A 159 27.02 0.66 -5.71
CA ARG A 159 25.92 0.91 -6.66
C ARG A 159 24.66 1.45 -5.99
N LEU A 160 24.64 1.51 -4.65
CA LEU A 160 23.51 2.04 -3.90
C LEU A 160 23.67 3.54 -3.69
N THR A 161 22.76 4.30 -4.22
CA THR A 161 22.60 5.73 -3.93
C THR A 161 21.26 5.98 -3.26
N VAL A 162 21.17 7.03 -2.45
CA VAL A 162 19.94 7.41 -1.76
C VAL A 162 19.74 8.91 -1.94
N ALA A 163 18.68 9.26 -2.65
CA ALA A 163 18.26 10.65 -2.79
C ALA A 163 17.38 11.07 -1.60
N GLU A 164 17.51 12.31 -1.19
CA GLU A 164 16.72 12.92 -0.13
C GLU A 164 15.72 13.89 -0.75
N HIS A 165 14.43 13.71 -0.44
CA HIS A 165 13.39 14.56 -0.95
C HIS A 165 12.53 15.11 0.20
N PRO A 166 12.49 16.45 0.38
CA PRO A 166 11.54 17.05 1.29
C PRO A 166 10.12 16.89 0.72
N VAL A 167 9.19 16.40 1.54
CA VAL A 167 7.79 16.23 1.17
C VAL A 167 6.89 16.86 2.22
N GLN A 168 5.77 17.43 1.80
CA GLN A 168 4.76 17.93 2.72
C GLN A 168 4.10 16.75 3.43
N CYS A 169 3.95 16.88 4.74
CA CYS A 169 3.19 15.94 5.57
C CYS A 169 1.92 16.63 6.07
N ARG A 170 0.79 15.94 5.98
CA ARG A 170 -0.50 16.42 6.48
C ARG A 170 -1.16 15.34 7.34
N THR A 171 -2.10 15.74 8.19
CA THR A 171 -2.97 14.77 8.87
C THR A 171 -4.15 14.43 7.97
N LEU A 172 -4.65 13.19 8.02
CA LEU A 172 -5.84 12.83 7.27
C LEU A 172 -7.05 13.65 7.71
N ASP A 173 -7.17 13.94 9.00
CA ASP A 173 -8.24 14.76 9.57
C ASP A 173 -8.29 16.17 8.98
N SER A 174 -7.15 16.73 8.53
CA SER A 174 -7.09 18.05 7.91
C SER A 174 -7.86 18.16 6.59
N PHE A 175 -8.12 17.05 5.93
CA PHE A 175 -8.89 17.00 4.68
C PHE A 175 -10.41 16.92 4.90
N ARG A 176 -10.88 16.63 6.11
CA ARG A 176 -12.30 16.54 6.50
C ARG A 176 -13.15 15.64 5.59
N MET A 177 -12.55 14.61 5.02
CA MET A 177 -13.22 13.64 4.16
C MET A 177 -14.09 12.66 4.96
N LEU A 178 -15.02 11.98 4.26
CA LEU A 178 -15.94 10.97 4.82
C LEU A 178 -15.69 9.61 4.13
N PRO A 179 -14.57 8.94 4.40
CA PRO A 179 -14.27 7.68 3.76
C PRO A 179 -15.13 6.54 4.28
N MET A 180 -15.51 5.63 3.37
CA MET A 180 -16.05 4.32 3.70
C MET A 180 -14.95 3.27 3.89
N LEU A 181 -13.81 3.49 3.24
CA LEU A 181 -12.65 2.59 3.28
C LEU A 181 -11.36 3.41 3.28
N ILE A 182 -10.40 3.00 4.09
CA ILE A 182 -9.01 3.49 4.02
C ILE A 182 -8.08 2.29 3.83
N LYS A 183 -7.31 2.29 2.74
CA LYS A 183 -6.19 1.36 2.55
C LYS A 183 -4.90 2.04 2.99
N LEU A 184 -4.09 1.34 3.76
CA LEU A 184 -2.82 1.80 4.30
C LEU A 184 -1.69 0.85 3.87
N HIS A 185 -0.70 1.40 3.16
CA HIS A 185 0.54 0.71 2.83
C HIS A 185 1.66 1.74 2.73
N ALA A 186 2.17 2.16 3.86
CA ALA A 186 3.04 3.32 4.01
C ALA A 186 4.41 3.00 4.64
N GLN A 187 4.89 1.76 4.43
CA GLN A 187 6.25 1.33 4.78
C GLN A 187 6.62 1.58 6.27
N GLY A 188 5.70 1.28 7.20
CA GLY A 188 5.89 1.42 8.64
C GLY A 188 5.29 2.69 9.25
N ALA A 189 4.80 3.64 8.44
CA ALA A 189 4.17 4.87 8.93
C ALA A 189 2.67 4.72 9.26
N GLU A 190 2.09 3.53 9.11
CA GLU A 190 0.65 3.29 9.20
C GLU A 190 0.06 3.74 10.55
N LEU A 191 0.76 3.50 11.66
CA LEU A 191 0.32 3.92 12.99
C LEU A 191 0.29 5.45 13.12
N GLU A 192 1.33 6.13 12.66
CA GLU A 192 1.41 7.60 12.72
C GLU A 192 0.35 8.26 11.83
N ILE A 193 0.02 7.65 10.70
CA ILE A 193 -1.07 8.08 9.83
C ILE A 193 -2.41 7.95 10.54
N LEU A 194 -2.67 6.81 11.19
CA LEU A 194 -3.91 6.60 11.94
C LEU A 194 -4.03 7.52 13.17
N LYS A 195 -2.93 7.86 13.82
CA LYS A 195 -2.92 8.89 14.88
C LYS A 195 -3.31 10.28 14.34
N GLY A 196 -3.04 10.58 13.09
CA GLY A 196 -3.49 11.80 12.40
C GLY A 196 -4.86 11.68 11.74
N ALA A 197 -5.58 10.59 11.98
CA ALA A 197 -6.90 10.29 11.42
C ALA A 197 -7.97 10.03 12.50
N GLN A 198 -7.72 10.40 13.76
CA GLN A 198 -8.59 10.00 14.86
C GLN A 198 -10.01 10.57 14.78
N GLU A 199 -10.18 11.80 14.30
CA GLU A 199 -11.52 12.37 14.06
C GLU A 199 -12.23 11.60 12.94
N THR A 200 -11.51 11.27 11.86
CA THR A 200 -12.04 10.47 10.76
C THR A 200 -12.47 9.09 11.25
N LEU A 201 -11.66 8.42 12.07
CA LEU A 201 -12.01 7.12 12.66
C LEU A 201 -13.26 7.19 13.52
N ARG A 202 -13.40 8.22 14.39
CA ARG A 202 -14.57 8.38 15.25
C ARG A 202 -15.83 8.74 14.47
N ARG A 203 -15.71 9.63 13.48
CA ARG A 203 -16.84 10.17 12.74
C ARG A 203 -17.39 9.24 11.69
N CYS A 204 -16.51 8.55 10.96
CA CYS A 204 -16.89 7.75 9.80
C CYS A 204 -16.82 6.26 10.08
N ALA A 205 -16.02 5.83 11.07
CA ALA A 205 -15.71 4.42 11.32
C ALA A 205 -15.44 3.64 10.02
N PRO A 206 -14.54 4.11 9.10
CA PRO A 206 -14.34 3.46 7.81
C PRO A 206 -13.81 2.04 7.99
N ALA A 207 -14.12 1.13 7.09
CA ALA A 207 -13.37 -0.11 7.02
C ALA A 207 -11.88 0.19 6.73
N LEU A 208 -10.95 -0.57 7.33
CA LEU A 208 -9.53 -0.34 7.09
C LEU A 208 -8.92 -1.59 6.45
N MET A 209 -8.00 -1.37 5.51
CA MET A 209 -7.21 -2.40 4.85
C MET A 209 -5.73 -2.05 5.05
N CYS A 210 -5.07 -2.67 6.02
CA CYS A 210 -3.73 -2.30 6.47
C CYS A 210 -2.69 -3.36 6.10
N ALA A 211 -1.59 -2.92 5.47
CA ALA A 211 -0.48 -3.80 5.14
C ALA A 211 0.39 -4.06 6.39
N PHE A 212 0.69 -5.32 6.64
CA PHE A 212 1.62 -5.78 7.68
C PHE A 212 1.46 -5.09 9.04
N PRO A 213 0.24 -5.09 9.65
CA PRO A 213 -0.01 -4.35 10.88
C PRO A 213 0.85 -4.89 12.03
N VAL A 214 1.49 -3.97 12.75
CA VAL A 214 2.24 -4.28 13.98
C VAL A 214 1.34 -4.23 15.21
N ARG A 215 1.78 -4.78 16.33
CA ARG A 215 0.99 -4.90 17.56
C ARG A 215 0.46 -3.54 18.05
N ASP A 216 1.30 -2.52 18.07
CA ASP A 216 0.93 -1.19 18.55
C ASP A 216 -0.19 -0.55 17.72
N LEU A 217 -0.20 -0.82 16.40
CA LEU A 217 -1.28 -0.39 15.51
C LEU A 217 -2.59 -1.12 15.84
N ILE A 218 -2.54 -2.42 16.10
CA ILE A 218 -3.71 -3.22 16.47
C ILE A 218 -4.28 -2.72 17.80
N ASP A 219 -3.43 -2.49 18.81
CA ASP A 219 -3.83 -2.01 20.11
C ASP A 219 -4.39 -0.57 20.05
N PHE A 220 -3.85 0.27 19.16
CA PHE A 220 -4.41 1.59 18.86
C PHE A 220 -5.81 1.50 18.25
N LEU A 221 -6.03 0.64 17.26
CA LEU A 221 -7.32 0.49 16.59
C LEU A 221 -8.39 -0.11 17.48
N ARG A 222 -8.04 -0.93 18.47
CA ARG A 222 -8.98 -1.44 19.49
C ARG A 222 -9.65 -0.32 20.29
N GLN A 223 -8.98 0.83 20.49
CA GLN A 223 -9.56 2.00 21.16
C GLN A 223 -10.73 2.61 20.36
N PHE A 224 -10.82 2.30 19.06
CA PHE A 224 -11.88 2.70 18.15
C PHE A 224 -12.83 1.53 17.81
N HIS A 225 -12.78 0.44 18.60
CA HIS A 225 -13.62 -0.76 18.44
C HIS A 225 -13.43 -1.52 17.13
N TYR A 226 -12.21 -1.49 16.55
CA TYR A 226 -11.85 -2.31 15.41
C TYR A 226 -11.24 -3.63 15.86
N ASP A 227 -11.67 -4.70 15.20
CA ASP A 227 -11.06 -6.02 15.29
C ASP A 227 -10.42 -6.41 13.95
N PRO A 228 -9.33 -7.22 13.96
CA PRO A 228 -8.69 -7.69 12.74
C PRO A 228 -9.48 -8.83 12.09
N TYR A 229 -9.54 -8.80 10.75
CA TYR A 229 -10.13 -9.84 9.90
C TYR A 229 -9.24 -10.08 8.69
N PHE A 230 -9.33 -11.26 8.11
CA PHE A 230 -8.79 -11.55 6.79
C PHE A 230 -9.90 -12.01 5.85
N ASP A 231 -9.75 -11.68 4.57
CA ASP A 231 -10.64 -12.17 3.52
C ASP A 231 -10.21 -13.59 3.12
N ASP A 232 -11.12 -14.54 3.28
CA ASP A 232 -10.99 -15.91 2.80
C ASP A 232 -12.03 -16.17 1.72
N ARG A 233 -11.67 -15.83 0.47
CA ARG A 233 -12.52 -16.02 -0.74
C ARG A 233 -13.90 -15.34 -0.65
N GLY A 234 -13.93 -14.13 -0.18
CA GLY A 234 -15.17 -13.36 -0.05
C GLY A 234 -15.90 -13.58 1.27
N VAL A 235 -15.24 -14.14 2.27
CA VAL A 235 -15.75 -14.27 3.64
C VAL A 235 -14.74 -13.66 4.61
N PHE A 236 -15.16 -12.72 5.43
CA PHE A 236 -14.32 -12.18 6.49
C PHE A 236 -14.26 -13.15 7.68
N THR A 237 -13.06 -13.59 7.98
CA THR A 237 -12.76 -14.43 9.15
C THR A 237 -11.95 -13.60 10.15
N GLN A 238 -12.34 -13.62 11.43
CA GLN A 238 -11.65 -12.88 12.47
C GLN A 238 -10.22 -13.41 12.67
N GLY A 239 -9.26 -12.49 12.71
CA GLY A 239 -7.84 -12.78 12.88
C GLY A 239 -6.96 -11.96 11.95
N LEU A 240 -5.65 -12.11 12.13
CA LEU A 240 -4.65 -11.46 11.26
C LEU A 240 -4.53 -12.18 9.92
N ALA A 241 -4.08 -11.45 8.92
CA ALA A 241 -3.81 -11.98 7.59
C ALA A 241 -2.85 -13.18 7.66
N ARG A 242 -3.11 -14.20 6.84
CA ARG A 242 -2.31 -15.42 6.77
C ARG A 242 -0.89 -15.14 6.22
N PRO A 243 0.11 -15.95 6.56
CA PRO A 243 1.42 -15.85 5.94
C PRO A 243 1.32 -15.84 4.40
N GLY A 244 1.98 -14.87 3.77
CA GLY A 244 1.95 -14.70 2.30
C GLY A 244 0.91 -13.72 1.77
N THR A 245 -0.03 -13.24 2.60
CA THR A 245 -0.93 -12.14 2.28
C THR A 245 -0.32 -10.79 2.74
N THR A 246 -0.79 -9.69 2.15
CA THR A 246 -0.26 -8.36 2.47
C THR A 246 -1.13 -7.65 3.49
N PHE A 247 -2.45 -7.75 3.35
CA PHE A 247 -3.39 -6.91 4.06
C PHE A 247 -4.19 -7.67 5.11
N THR A 248 -4.34 -7.04 6.28
CA THR A 248 -5.35 -7.36 7.28
C THR A 248 -6.44 -6.29 7.19
N TRP A 249 -7.68 -6.72 7.23
CA TRP A 249 -8.82 -5.85 7.35
C TRP A 249 -9.10 -5.54 8.81
N PHE A 250 -9.51 -4.32 9.11
CA PHE A 250 -10.00 -3.95 10.42
C PHE A 250 -11.43 -3.45 10.28
N LEU A 251 -12.33 -4.12 10.98
CA LEU A 251 -13.77 -3.91 10.90
C LEU A 251 -14.34 -3.64 12.30
N THR A 252 -15.34 -2.78 12.36
CA THR A 252 -16.16 -2.58 13.58
C THR A 252 -17.30 -3.60 13.63
N ARG A 253 -17.97 -3.71 14.75
CA ARG A 253 -19.19 -4.55 14.89
C ARG A 253 -20.28 -4.17 13.89
N THR A 254 -20.43 -2.89 13.57
CA THR A 254 -21.41 -2.42 12.58
C THR A 254 -21.12 -3.03 11.22
N HIS A 255 -19.87 -2.96 10.75
CA HIS A 255 -19.48 -3.60 9.48
C HIS A 255 -19.83 -5.10 9.46
N VAL A 256 -19.50 -5.81 10.53
CA VAL A 256 -19.76 -7.26 10.63
C VAL A 256 -21.25 -7.57 10.59
N ASN A 257 -22.07 -6.78 11.30
CA ASN A 257 -23.52 -6.93 11.29
C ASN A 257 -24.12 -6.67 9.89
N ASP A 258 -23.65 -5.62 9.20
CA ASP A 258 -24.10 -5.29 7.84
C ASP A 258 -23.78 -6.43 6.86
N LEU A 259 -22.58 -7.01 6.98
CA LEU A 259 -22.16 -8.17 6.20
C LEU A 259 -23.05 -9.40 6.46
N TYR A 260 -23.37 -9.66 7.73
CA TYR A 260 -24.24 -10.76 8.11
C TYR A 260 -25.65 -10.59 7.54
N HIS A 261 -26.21 -9.40 7.62
CA HIS A 261 -27.54 -9.10 7.07
C HIS A 261 -27.57 -9.14 5.54
N ALA A 262 -26.49 -8.76 4.86
CA ALA A 262 -26.38 -8.84 3.41
C ALA A 262 -26.36 -10.31 2.92
N SER A 263 -25.64 -11.19 3.62
CA SER A 263 -25.53 -12.62 3.27
C SER A 263 -26.84 -13.44 3.48
N HIS A 264 -27.81 -12.92 4.25
CA HIS A 264 -29.07 -13.58 4.55
C HIS A 264 -30.25 -13.01 3.74
N ARG A 265 -30.01 -12.07 2.82
CA ARG A 265 -31.05 -11.52 1.92
C ARG A 265 -31.13 -12.21 0.56
N HIS A 266 -30.30 -13.22 0.35
CA HIS A 266 -30.29 -14.10 -0.84
C HIS A 266 -30.57 -15.52 -0.43
#